data_0169f02a9e47e2c1570d63b97603d4b7
#
_entry.id   0169f02a9e47e2c1570d63b97603d4b7
#
_cell.length_a   1.000
_cell.length_b   1.000
_cell.length_c   1.000
_cell.angle_alpha   90.00
_cell.angle_beta   90.00
_cell.angle_gamma   90.00
#
_symmetry.space_group_name_H-M   'P 1'
#
loop_
_entity.id
_entity.type
_entity.pdbx_description
1 polymer ?
#
loop_
_entity_poly.entity_id
_entity_poly.type
_entity_poly.pdbx_seq_one_letter_code
_entity_poly.pdbx_strand_id
1 'polypeptide(L)'
;MDKKTVCKLLVLVAIPLLISLFPAPAGLTKLAWVLSGIYLAAIVGLVIKPFSEPVILLVAVATSMVVIGNLGDGVIKSSSVLSGYASGTTWLVFSAFTLSAAFVITGLGKRIAYILIGKIGSTTLGLGYVTAFLDLILSPATPSNTARAGGIVLPIINSVAVALGSEPEHTAKRVGHYLMINVYMVTKTTSYMFFTAMAGNILALKMIEDICHIKLSWGGWALAGILPGIIMLLLTPLITYKLYPPELKKVDNKAIAKEGLESLGPMTLREKMLSCLFVMALAGWVFSKSLGVNESTVAICVMALMLVLKIVTWDDVIKNKGGWNTLIWYGGIIGLSSLLSKVGFFLWLRSEEHTSEL
;
A
#
# COMPACT_ATOMS: atom_id res chain seq x y z
N MET A 1 -24.43 8.71 16.67
CA MET A 1 -23.24 9.41 16.12
C MET A 1 -22.83 10.50 17.10
N ASP A 2 -21.55 10.63 17.38
CA ASP A 2 -21.07 11.71 18.23
C ASP A 2 -21.09 13.07 17.48
N LYS A 3 -21.05 14.18 18.24
CA LYS A 3 -21.10 15.55 17.67
C LYS A 3 -19.94 15.81 16.70
N LYS A 4 -18.76 15.20 16.94
CA LYS A 4 -17.59 15.36 16.06
C LYS A 4 -17.80 14.70 14.69
N THR A 5 -18.38 13.51 14.67
CA THR A 5 -18.71 12.80 13.42
C THR A 5 -19.78 13.54 12.62
N VAL A 6 -20.81 14.09 13.29
CA VAL A 6 -21.84 14.93 12.62
C VAL A 6 -21.20 16.17 11.97
N CYS A 7 -20.33 16.87 12.69
CA CYS A 7 -19.64 18.05 12.14
C CYS A 7 -18.79 17.69 10.90
N LYS A 8 -18.04 16.58 10.94
CA LYS A 8 -17.26 16.08 9.79
C LYS A 8 -18.16 15.77 8.57
N LEU A 9 -19.33 15.16 8.80
CA LEU A 9 -20.29 14.85 7.74
C LEU A 9 -20.88 16.12 7.13
N LEU A 10 -21.22 17.10 7.96
CA LEU A 10 -21.71 18.39 7.47
C LEU A 10 -20.68 19.05 6.53
N VAL A 11 -19.39 19.00 6.87
CA VAL A 11 -18.32 19.50 5.98
C VAL A 11 -18.32 18.75 4.64
N LEU A 12 -18.41 17.42 4.66
CA LEU A 12 -18.38 16.63 3.42
C LEU A 12 -19.59 16.85 2.53
N VAL A 13 -20.76 17.08 3.12
CA VAL A 13 -21.99 17.41 2.37
C VAL A 13 -21.96 18.85 1.88
N ALA A 14 -21.43 19.77 2.67
CA ALA A 14 -21.35 21.19 2.31
C ALA A 14 -20.46 21.44 1.09
N ILE A 15 -19.34 20.73 0.93
CA ILE A 15 -18.41 20.93 -0.19
C ILE A 15 -19.11 20.78 -1.55
N PRO A 16 -19.71 19.64 -1.92
CA PRO A 16 -20.35 19.48 -3.22
C PRO A 16 -21.60 20.34 -3.36
N LEU A 17 -22.34 20.60 -2.28
CA LEU A 17 -23.49 21.50 -2.31
C LEU A 17 -23.08 22.94 -2.61
N LEU A 18 -22.09 23.49 -1.91
CA LEU A 18 -21.59 24.83 -2.17
C LEU A 18 -21.08 24.96 -3.61
N ILE A 19 -20.28 24.00 -4.08
CA ILE A 19 -19.78 23.97 -5.46
C ILE A 19 -20.95 23.93 -6.45
N SER A 20 -22.00 23.18 -6.18
CA SER A 20 -23.16 23.04 -7.06
C SER A 20 -24.01 24.35 -7.17
N LEU A 21 -23.98 25.20 -6.13
CA LEU A 21 -24.71 26.47 -6.11
C LEU A 21 -24.04 27.54 -6.97
N PHE A 22 -22.72 27.47 -7.18
CA PHE A 22 -22.01 28.39 -8.04
C PHE A 22 -22.13 27.98 -9.52
N PRO A 23 -22.14 28.93 -10.46
CA PRO A 23 -22.05 28.62 -11.89
C PRO A 23 -20.73 27.92 -12.19
N ALA A 24 -20.75 27.02 -13.17
CA ALA A 24 -19.51 26.38 -13.62
C ALA A 24 -18.58 27.46 -14.22
N PRO A 25 -17.27 27.41 -13.94
CA PRO A 25 -16.30 28.30 -14.56
C PRO A 25 -16.31 28.21 -16.09
N ALA A 26 -15.82 29.25 -16.77
CA ALA A 26 -15.73 29.26 -18.22
C ALA A 26 -14.92 28.06 -18.73
N GLY A 27 -15.40 27.41 -19.76
CA GLY A 27 -14.76 26.22 -20.33
C GLY A 27 -15.05 24.89 -19.61
N LEU A 28 -15.83 24.88 -18.52
CA LEU A 28 -16.20 23.67 -17.80
C LEU A 28 -17.71 23.44 -17.81
N THR A 29 -18.13 22.18 -18.00
CA THR A 29 -19.56 21.84 -17.92
C THR A 29 -20.05 21.81 -16.47
N LYS A 30 -21.35 22.06 -16.25
CA LYS A 30 -21.96 21.97 -14.90
C LYS A 30 -21.77 20.60 -14.29
N LEU A 31 -21.86 19.53 -15.10
CA LEU A 31 -21.59 18.16 -14.66
C LEU A 31 -20.18 18.01 -14.13
N ALA A 32 -19.16 18.46 -14.89
CA ALA A 32 -17.76 18.37 -14.49
C ALA A 32 -17.48 19.15 -13.20
N TRP A 33 -18.11 20.33 -13.05
CA TRP A 33 -17.99 21.18 -11.87
C TRP A 33 -18.55 20.51 -10.60
N VAL A 34 -19.76 19.95 -10.67
CA VAL A 34 -20.37 19.24 -9.53
C VAL A 34 -19.60 17.94 -9.19
N LEU A 35 -19.15 17.18 -10.20
CA LEU A 35 -18.34 15.98 -9.99
C LEU A 35 -17.00 16.28 -9.32
N SER A 36 -16.36 17.42 -9.66
CA SER A 36 -15.13 17.86 -8.97
C SER A 36 -15.37 18.16 -7.49
N GLY A 37 -16.53 18.71 -7.15
CA GLY A 37 -16.95 18.92 -5.76
C GLY A 37 -17.11 17.62 -4.98
N ILE A 38 -17.70 16.59 -5.59
CA ILE A 38 -17.82 15.27 -4.97
C ILE A 38 -16.44 14.62 -4.79
N TYR A 39 -15.56 14.74 -5.78
CA TYR A 39 -14.19 14.23 -5.69
C TYR A 39 -13.39 14.92 -4.58
N LEU A 40 -13.48 16.26 -4.50
CA LEU A 40 -12.85 17.01 -3.42
C LEU A 40 -13.39 16.59 -2.04
N ALA A 41 -14.72 16.43 -1.92
CA ALA A 41 -15.32 15.92 -0.68
C ALA A 41 -14.82 14.51 -0.33
N ALA A 42 -14.64 13.64 -1.31
CA ALA A 42 -14.07 12.30 -1.07
C ALA A 42 -12.63 12.40 -0.56
N ILE A 43 -11.77 13.23 -1.16
CA ILE A 43 -10.39 13.44 -0.70
C ILE A 43 -10.37 14.01 0.73
N VAL A 44 -11.16 15.06 1.01
CA VAL A 44 -11.29 15.61 2.36
C VAL A 44 -11.78 14.54 3.33
N GLY A 45 -12.74 13.72 2.92
CA GLY A 45 -13.25 12.60 3.71
C GLY A 45 -12.18 11.58 4.10
N LEU A 46 -11.29 11.24 3.16
CA LEU A 46 -10.15 10.35 3.43
C LEU A 46 -9.17 10.94 4.46
N VAL A 47 -9.07 12.27 4.54
CA VAL A 47 -8.21 12.96 5.51
C VAL A 47 -8.88 13.04 6.89
N ILE A 48 -10.12 13.54 6.95
CA ILE A 48 -10.83 13.77 8.24
C ILE A 48 -11.46 12.51 8.83
N LYS A 49 -11.63 11.46 8.01
CA LYS A 49 -12.08 10.11 8.40
C LYS A 49 -13.31 10.10 9.31
N PRO A 50 -14.49 10.56 8.85
CA PRO A 50 -15.73 10.35 9.60
C PRO A 50 -16.15 8.87 9.62
N PHE A 51 -15.81 8.14 8.55
CA PHE A 51 -15.98 6.70 8.37
C PHE A 51 -14.69 6.08 7.83
N SER A 52 -14.69 4.76 7.66
CA SER A 52 -13.60 4.07 6.95
C SER A 52 -13.54 4.48 5.48
N GLU A 53 -12.35 4.41 4.90
CA GLU A 53 -12.07 4.81 3.50
C GLU A 53 -13.05 4.16 2.50
N PRO A 54 -13.37 2.85 2.57
CA PRO A 54 -14.33 2.23 1.65
C PRO A 54 -15.71 2.86 1.68
N VAL A 55 -16.20 3.22 2.88
CA VAL A 55 -17.54 3.82 3.01
C VAL A 55 -17.57 5.22 2.38
N ILE A 56 -16.53 6.02 2.59
CA ILE A 56 -16.42 7.36 2.02
C ILE A 56 -16.46 7.28 0.50
N LEU A 57 -15.66 6.38 -0.09
CA LEU A 57 -15.58 6.24 -1.55
C LEU A 57 -16.87 5.63 -2.15
N LEU A 58 -17.51 4.68 -1.47
CA LEU A 58 -18.81 4.16 -1.92
C LEU A 58 -19.88 5.26 -1.97
N VAL A 59 -19.93 6.11 -0.95
CA VAL A 59 -20.86 7.25 -0.93
C VAL A 59 -20.55 8.21 -2.08
N ALA A 60 -19.28 8.56 -2.31
CA ALA A 60 -18.88 9.43 -3.40
C ALA A 60 -19.22 8.84 -4.78
N VAL A 61 -18.96 7.54 -4.98
CA VAL A 61 -19.34 6.81 -6.21
C VAL A 61 -20.85 6.84 -6.41
N ALA A 62 -21.63 6.48 -5.39
CA ALA A 62 -23.10 6.47 -5.47
C ALA A 62 -23.66 7.88 -5.77
N THR A 63 -23.16 8.92 -5.10
CA THR A 63 -23.55 10.30 -5.34
C THR A 63 -23.22 10.73 -6.76
N SER A 64 -22.04 10.38 -7.27
CA SER A 64 -21.62 10.67 -8.64
C SER A 64 -22.52 9.97 -9.67
N MET A 65 -22.95 8.72 -9.43
CA MET A 65 -23.88 8.02 -10.30
C MET A 65 -25.24 8.74 -10.38
N VAL A 66 -25.76 9.22 -9.25
CA VAL A 66 -27.01 10.00 -9.20
C VAL A 66 -26.86 11.33 -9.94
N VAL A 67 -25.74 12.03 -9.73
CA VAL A 67 -25.47 13.32 -10.40
C VAL A 67 -25.37 13.15 -11.92
N ILE A 68 -24.68 12.11 -12.40
CA ILE A 68 -24.59 11.81 -13.83
C ILE A 68 -25.99 11.49 -14.42
N GLY A 69 -26.80 10.74 -13.69
CA GLY A 69 -28.15 10.41 -14.13
C GLY A 69 -29.07 11.63 -14.28
N ASN A 70 -28.85 12.68 -13.49
CA ASN A 70 -29.69 13.89 -13.48
C ASN A 70 -29.12 15.05 -14.30
N LEU A 71 -27.81 15.24 -14.34
CA LEU A 71 -27.14 16.36 -15.01
C LEU A 71 -26.39 15.96 -16.28
N GLY A 72 -26.28 14.67 -16.56
CA GLY A 72 -25.59 14.15 -17.74
C GLY A 72 -26.42 14.37 -19.01
N ASP A 73 -25.72 14.57 -20.11
CA ASP A 73 -26.27 14.70 -21.48
C ASP A 73 -26.51 13.36 -22.18
N GLY A 74 -26.40 12.23 -21.45
CA GLY A 74 -26.52 10.86 -21.98
C GLY A 74 -25.24 10.33 -22.64
N VAL A 75 -24.21 11.17 -22.86
CA VAL A 75 -22.91 10.75 -23.41
C VAL A 75 -22.11 9.95 -22.38
N ILE A 76 -22.17 10.38 -21.13
CA ILE A 76 -21.48 9.70 -20.02
C ILE A 76 -22.51 8.86 -19.24
N LYS A 77 -22.28 7.55 -19.23
CA LYS A 77 -23.13 6.60 -18.47
C LYS A 77 -22.77 6.65 -16.98
N SER A 78 -23.79 6.57 -16.11
CA SER A 78 -23.59 6.48 -14.65
C SER A 78 -22.64 5.35 -14.25
N SER A 79 -22.68 4.22 -14.96
CA SER A 79 -21.76 3.09 -14.74
C SER A 79 -20.28 3.42 -15.02
N SER A 80 -19.97 4.52 -15.72
CA SER A 80 -18.59 4.91 -15.98
C SER A 80 -17.78 5.17 -14.71
N VAL A 81 -18.44 5.57 -13.60
CA VAL A 81 -17.82 5.73 -12.28
C VAL A 81 -17.24 4.41 -11.76
N LEU A 82 -17.86 3.27 -12.15
CA LEU A 82 -17.43 1.95 -11.70
C LEU A 82 -16.21 1.41 -12.48
N SER A 83 -15.74 2.13 -13.51
CA SER A 83 -14.58 1.72 -14.33
C SER A 83 -13.32 1.47 -13.52
N GLY A 84 -13.14 2.14 -12.38
CA GLY A 84 -12.01 1.91 -11.49
C GLY A 84 -11.99 0.52 -10.86
N TYR A 85 -13.13 -0.12 -10.65
CA TYR A 85 -13.20 -1.50 -10.15
C TYR A 85 -12.82 -2.54 -11.21
N ALA A 86 -12.97 -2.21 -12.49
CA ALA A 86 -12.50 -3.01 -13.62
C ALA A 86 -11.05 -2.70 -14.02
N SER A 87 -10.40 -1.73 -13.36
CA SER A 87 -9.03 -1.36 -13.65
C SER A 87 -8.05 -2.48 -13.27
N GLY A 88 -7.12 -2.81 -14.19
CA GLY A 88 -6.03 -3.74 -13.89
C GLY A 88 -5.21 -3.32 -12.67
N THR A 89 -5.03 -2.01 -12.46
CA THR A 89 -4.32 -1.46 -11.31
C THR A 89 -5.00 -1.78 -9.98
N THR A 90 -6.34 -1.75 -9.93
CA THR A 90 -7.11 -2.14 -8.74
C THR A 90 -6.92 -3.62 -8.42
N TRP A 91 -6.94 -4.47 -9.44
CA TRP A 91 -6.71 -5.91 -9.29
C TRP A 91 -5.25 -6.25 -8.98
N LEU A 92 -4.28 -5.48 -9.48
CA LEU A 92 -2.88 -5.58 -9.06
C LEU A 92 -2.75 -5.42 -7.54
N VAL A 93 -3.34 -4.35 -7.00
CA VAL A 93 -3.29 -4.07 -5.56
C VAL A 93 -3.97 -5.18 -4.76
N PHE A 94 -5.18 -5.61 -5.17
CA PHE A 94 -5.90 -6.69 -4.49
C PHE A 94 -5.13 -8.01 -4.49
N SER A 95 -4.55 -8.38 -5.64
CA SER A 95 -3.72 -9.58 -5.77
C SER A 95 -2.47 -9.53 -4.90
N ALA A 96 -1.82 -8.36 -4.82
CA ALA A 96 -0.65 -8.17 -3.96
C ALA A 96 -1.03 -8.23 -2.46
N PHE A 97 -2.21 -7.75 -2.05
CA PHE A 97 -2.71 -7.98 -0.68
C PHE A 97 -2.92 -9.46 -0.39
N THR A 98 -3.38 -10.24 -1.37
CA THR A 98 -3.54 -11.69 -1.23
C THR A 98 -2.17 -12.38 -1.11
N LEU A 99 -1.18 -11.97 -1.91
CA LEU A 99 0.19 -12.45 -1.81
C LEU A 99 0.80 -12.11 -0.43
N SER A 100 0.57 -10.91 0.07
CA SER A 100 0.99 -10.49 1.42
C SER A 100 0.37 -11.38 2.51
N ALA A 101 -0.92 -11.69 2.40
CA ALA A 101 -1.60 -12.60 3.33
C ALA A 101 -0.99 -14.01 3.29
N ALA A 102 -0.58 -14.48 2.11
CA ALA A 102 0.08 -15.79 1.97
C ALA A 102 1.39 -15.87 2.76
N PHE A 103 2.19 -14.82 2.84
CA PHE A 103 3.40 -14.77 3.68
C PHE A 103 3.09 -14.96 5.17
N VAL A 104 1.97 -14.43 5.64
CA VAL A 104 1.51 -14.60 7.03
C VAL A 104 0.98 -16.00 7.25
N ILE A 105 0.09 -16.48 6.38
CA ILE A 105 -0.61 -17.76 6.51
C ILE A 105 0.38 -18.94 6.44
N THR A 106 1.35 -18.89 5.54
CA THR A 106 2.34 -19.95 5.39
C THR A 106 3.45 -19.91 6.45
N GLY A 107 3.66 -18.76 7.10
CA GLY A 107 4.78 -18.55 8.02
C GLY A 107 6.12 -18.23 7.33
N LEU A 108 6.13 -18.11 5.99
CA LEU A 108 7.36 -17.86 5.22
C LEU A 108 8.05 -16.56 5.67
N GLY A 109 7.30 -15.51 5.99
CA GLY A 109 7.86 -14.26 6.51
C GLY A 109 8.65 -14.45 7.81
N LYS A 110 8.12 -15.27 8.74
CA LYS A 110 8.81 -15.62 10.00
C LYS A 110 10.09 -16.40 9.72
N ARG A 111 10.04 -17.38 8.83
CA ARG A 111 11.20 -18.18 8.45
C ARG A 111 12.32 -17.33 7.87
N ILE A 112 12.01 -16.44 6.94
CA ILE A 112 12.99 -15.49 6.38
C ILE A 112 13.61 -14.64 7.49
N ALA A 113 12.82 -14.14 8.43
CA ALA A 113 13.31 -13.35 9.55
C ALA A 113 14.29 -14.13 10.42
N TYR A 114 13.96 -15.34 10.85
CA TYR A 114 14.86 -16.15 11.67
C TYR A 114 16.15 -16.55 10.94
N ILE A 115 16.09 -16.81 9.62
CA ILE A 115 17.29 -17.02 8.81
C ILE A 115 18.18 -15.77 8.81
N LEU A 116 17.60 -14.59 8.64
CA LEU A 116 18.34 -13.32 8.67
C LEU A 116 18.93 -13.05 10.07
N ILE A 117 18.15 -13.30 11.14
CA ILE A 117 18.62 -13.18 12.53
C ILE A 117 19.86 -14.07 12.73
N GLY A 118 19.79 -15.33 12.33
CA GLY A 118 20.91 -16.26 12.47
C GLY A 118 22.17 -15.83 11.71
N LYS A 119 22.01 -15.13 10.58
CA LYS A 119 23.16 -14.69 9.75
C LYS A 119 23.79 -13.36 10.21
N ILE A 120 22.99 -12.36 10.51
CA ILE A 120 23.48 -10.99 10.75
C ILE A 120 23.01 -10.37 12.08
N GLY A 121 22.24 -11.10 12.90
CA GLY A 121 21.62 -10.60 14.14
C GLY A 121 22.50 -10.64 15.38
N SER A 122 23.84 -10.83 15.28
CA SER A 122 24.73 -11.02 16.43
C SER A 122 24.90 -9.78 17.33
N THR A 123 24.44 -8.63 16.87
CA THR A 123 24.41 -7.38 17.63
C THR A 123 23.03 -6.73 17.52
N THR A 124 22.72 -5.84 18.44
CA THR A 124 21.45 -5.10 18.36
C THR A 124 21.38 -4.21 17.11
N LEU A 125 22.49 -3.64 16.67
CA LEU A 125 22.55 -2.95 15.36
C LEU A 125 22.30 -3.94 14.21
N GLY A 126 22.87 -5.15 14.29
CA GLY A 126 22.61 -6.23 13.35
C GLY A 126 21.13 -6.61 13.27
N LEU A 127 20.42 -6.66 14.39
CA LEU A 127 18.96 -6.84 14.41
C LEU A 127 18.22 -5.71 13.70
N GLY A 128 18.71 -4.48 13.79
CA GLY A 128 18.20 -3.36 13.01
C GLY A 128 18.36 -3.58 11.50
N TYR A 129 19.48 -4.10 11.05
CA TYR A 129 19.66 -4.49 9.64
C TYR A 129 18.86 -5.71 9.23
N VAL A 130 18.67 -6.69 10.14
CA VAL A 130 17.70 -7.80 9.90
C VAL A 130 16.32 -7.23 9.57
N THR A 131 15.86 -6.25 10.35
CA THR A 131 14.59 -5.56 10.12
C THR A 131 14.55 -4.90 8.74
N ALA A 132 15.64 -4.21 8.37
CA ALA A 132 15.76 -3.52 7.09
C ALA A 132 15.70 -4.48 5.89
N PHE A 133 16.47 -5.57 5.93
CA PHE A 133 16.49 -6.56 4.86
C PHE A 133 15.18 -7.37 4.80
N LEU A 134 14.58 -7.70 5.94
CA LEU A 134 13.28 -8.37 5.96
C LEU A 134 12.20 -7.51 5.30
N ASP A 135 12.11 -6.24 5.68
CA ASP A 135 11.13 -5.33 5.13
C ASP A 135 11.38 -5.06 3.62
N LEU A 136 12.66 -4.96 3.21
CA LEU A 136 13.04 -4.83 1.80
C LEU A 136 12.58 -6.04 0.96
N ILE A 137 12.79 -7.26 1.45
CA ILE A 137 12.37 -8.50 0.75
C ILE A 137 10.85 -8.55 0.61
N LEU A 138 10.11 -8.15 1.64
CA LEU A 138 8.65 -8.21 1.66
C LEU A 138 7.98 -7.06 0.91
N SER A 139 8.67 -5.92 0.76
CA SER A 139 8.07 -4.69 0.23
C SER A 139 7.49 -4.80 -1.18
N PRO A 140 8.11 -5.50 -2.15
CA PRO A 140 7.52 -5.63 -3.49
C PRO A 140 6.17 -6.37 -3.52
N ALA A 141 5.96 -7.29 -2.55
CA ALA A 141 4.77 -8.13 -2.49
C ALA A 141 3.68 -7.60 -1.56
N THR A 142 3.91 -6.49 -0.86
CA THR A 142 2.99 -6.02 0.19
C THR A 142 2.64 -4.54 -0.01
N PRO A 143 1.51 -4.23 -0.69
CA PRO A 143 1.16 -2.86 -1.06
C PRO A 143 0.60 -2.04 0.11
N SER A 144 0.96 -2.39 1.33
CA SER A 144 0.55 -1.68 2.54
C SER A 144 1.64 -1.72 3.60
N ASN A 145 2.13 -0.55 3.97
CA ASN A 145 3.09 -0.39 5.06
C ASN A 145 2.56 -0.95 6.38
N THR A 146 1.27 -0.71 6.68
CA THR A 146 0.63 -1.19 7.90
C THR A 146 0.54 -2.72 7.93
N ALA A 147 0.15 -3.34 6.81
CA ALA A 147 0.08 -4.80 6.71
C ALA A 147 1.48 -5.44 6.80
N ARG A 148 2.48 -4.86 6.15
CA ARG A 148 3.86 -5.37 6.16
C ARG A 148 4.51 -5.16 7.52
N ALA A 149 4.59 -3.92 7.99
CA ALA A 149 5.20 -3.62 9.28
C ALA A 149 4.39 -4.21 10.44
N GLY A 150 3.08 -3.93 10.52
CA GLY A 150 2.25 -4.34 11.66
C GLY A 150 1.87 -5.82 11.64
N GLY A 151 1.69 -6.41 10.45
CA GLY A 151 1.25 -7.81 10.30
C GLY A 151 2.38 -8.84 10.25
N ILE A 152 3.58 -8.46 9.83
CA ILE A 152 4.69 -9.39 9.65
C ILE A 152 5.91 -8.99 10.46
N VAL A 153 6.49 -7.82 10.18
CA VAL A 153 7.79 -7.43 10.72
C VAL A 153 7.74 -7.16 12.22
N LEU A 154 6.82 -6.32 12.65
CA LEU A 154 6.69 -5.89 14.05
C LEU A 154 6.43 -7.07 15.01
N PRO A 155 5.49 -8.02 14.76
CA PRO A 155 5.29 -9.17 15.65
C PRO A 155 6.55 -10.01 15.84
N ILE A 156 7.34 -10.19 14.79
CA ILE A 156 8.58 -10.98 14.85
C ILE A 156 9.63 -10.23 15.69
N ILE A 157 9.86 -8.98 15.38
CA ILE A 157 10.86 -8.15 16.06
C ILE A 157 10.46 -7.93 17.52
N ASN A 158 9.17 -7.79 17.80
CA ASN A 158 8.68 -7.72 19.19
C ASN A 158 8.95 -9.03 19.95
N SER A 159 8.70 -10.18 19.34
CA SER A 159 9.02 -11.48 19.96
C SER A 159 10.51 -11.60 20.28
N VAL A 160 11.38 -11.11 19.39
CA VAL A 160 12.83 -11.06 19.63
C VAL A 160 13.18 -10.10 20.77
N ALA A 161 12.56 -8.93 20.83
CA ALA A 161 12.77 -7.97 21.92
C ALA A 161 12.38 -8.56 23.28
N VAL A 162 11.21 -9.23 23.36
CA VAL A 162 10.75 -9.91 24.57
C VAL A 162 11.68 -11.04 24.98
N ALA A 163 12.13 -11.88 24.02
CA ALA A 163 13.10 -12.97 24.27
C ALA A 163 14.44 -12.42 24.81
N LEU A 164 14.80 -11.20 24.44
CA LEU A 164 15.97 -10.49 24.98
C LEU A 164 15.69 -9.78 26.31
N GLY A 165 14.53 -9.96 26.91
CA GLY A 165 14.13 -9.36 28.18
C GLY A 165 13.82 -7.86 28.07
N SER A 166 13.36 -7.41 26.90
CA SER A 166 12.94 -6.02 26.70
C SER A 166 11.43 -5.93 26.59
N GLU A 167 10.81 -5.40 27.61
CA GLU A 167 9.37 -5.19 27.74
C GLU A 167 9.04 -3.70 27.79
N PRO A 168 7.78 -3.32 27.43
CA PRO A 168 7.32 -1.94 27.58
C PRO A 168 7.52 -1.41 29.02
N GLU A 169 7.69 -0.10 29.15
CA GLU A 169 7.80 0.67 30.39
C GLU A 169 9.12 0.46 31.17
N HIS A 170 9.46 -0.75 31.61
CA HIS A 170 10.58 -0.96 32.54
C HIS A 170 11.90 -1.29 31.87
N THR A 171 11.89 -2.13 30.83
CA THR A 171 13.10 -2.59 30.14
C THR A 171 13.13 -2.20 28.66
N ALA A 172 12.30 -1.26 28.23
CA ALA A 172 12.17 -0.86 26.84
C ALA A 172 13.50 -0.39 26.23
N LYS A 173 14.37 0.27 26.99
CA LYS A 173 15.68 0.75 26.54
C LYS A 173 16.69 -0.39 26.29
N ARG A 174 16.42 -1.60 26.79
CA ARG A 174 17.32 -2.73 26.59
C ARG A 174 17.57 -3.01 25.11
N VAL A 175 16.50 -3.20 24.30
CA VAL A 175 16.54 -3.28 22.84
C VAL A 175 15.25 -2.80 22.17
N GLY A 176 14.10 -2.89 22.85
CA GLY A 176 12.78 -2.69 22.27
C GLY A 176 12.58 -1.29 21.72
N HIS A 177 13.01 -0.25 22.44
CA HIS A 177 12.89 1.14 22.02
C HIS A 177 13.56 1.37 20.65
N TYR A 178 14.81 0.93 20.52
CA TYR A 178 15.52 0.99 19.23
C TYR A 178 14.82 0.20 18.13
N LEU A 179 14.48 -1.06 18.40
CA LEU A 179 13.92 -1.95 17.38
C LEU A 179 12.55 -1.49 16.90
N MET A 180 11.67 -1.02 17.79
CA MET A 180 10.32 -0.56 17.41
C MET A 180 10.38 0.69 16.54
N ILE A 181 11.20 1.67 16.90
CA ILE A 181 11.42 2.87 16.10
C ILE A 181 12.05 2.52 14.76
N ASN A 182 13.02 1.60 14.76
CA ASN A 182 13.69 1.16 13.55
C ASN A 182 12.71 0.48 12.56
N VAL A 183 11.80 -0.38 13.03
CA VAL A 183 10.73 -0.96 12.19
C VAL A 183 9.93 0.13 11.49
N TYR A 184 9.50 1.15 12.25
CA TYR A 184 8.72 2.25 11.70
C TYR A 184 9.49 3.03 10.62
N MET A 185 10.75 3.40 10.91
CA MET A 185 11.57 4.20 9.99
C MET A 185 11.97 3.43 8.73
N VAL A 186 12.37 2.16 8.87
CA VAL A 186 12.70 1.27 7.75
C VAL A 186 11.52 1.10 6.80
N THR A 187 10.32 0.89 7.35
CA THR A 187 9.12 0.75 6.53
C THR A 187 8.81 1.99 5.70
N LYS A 188 9.13 3.19 6.20
CA LYS A 188 9.00 4.44 5.41
C LYS A 188 10.00 4.47 4.25
N THR A 189 11.20 3.98 4.46
CA THR A 189 12.23 3.90 3.41
C THR A 189 11.84 2.91 2.31
N THR A 190 11.43 1.69 2.66
CA THR A 190 11.09 0.67 1.67
C THR A 190 9.80 0.96 0.92
N SER A 191 8.92 1.81 1.48
CA SER A 191 7.60 2.11 0.90
C SER A 191 7.65 2.77 -0.48
N TYR A 192 8.70 3.52 -0.79
CA TYR A 192 8.85 4.16 -2.11
C TYR A 192 9.78 3.41 -3.07
N MET A 193 10.55 2.43 -2.61
CA MET A 193 11.54 1.73 -3.44
C MET A 193 10.91 0.95 -4.59
N PHE A 194 9.73 0.40 -4.38
CA PHE A 194 8.97 -0.32 -5.40
C PHE A 194 7.58 0.27 -5.53
N PHE A 195 7.06 0.41 -6.74
CA PHE A 195 5.74 0.99 -6.86
C PHE A 195 4.65 0.12 -6.22
N THR A 196 4.84 -1.21 -6.19
CA THR A 196 3.95 -2.16 -5.50
C THR A 196 4.09 -2.17 -3.98
N ALA A 197 5.06 -1.47 -3.39
CA ALA A 197 5.28 -1.46 -1.94
C ALA A 197 4.24 -0.64 -1.15
N MET A 198 3.52 0.26 -1.81
CA MET A 198 2.45 1.04 -1.22
C MET A 198 1.37 1.36 -2.26
N ALA A 199 0.09 1.17 -1.91
CA ALA A 199 -1.03 1.47 -2.82
C ALA A 199 -1.03 2.92 -3.33
N GLY A 200 -0.55 3.87 -2.53
CA GLY A 200 -0.41 5.27 -2.93
C GLY A 200 0.58 5.48 -4.08
N ASN A 201 1.66 4.70 -4.18
CA ASN A 201 2.61 4.80 -5.31
C ASN A 201 1.93 4.39 -6.61
N ILE A 202 1.12 3.33 -6.56
CA ILE A 202 0.39 2.81 -7.71
C ILE A 202 -0.65 3.83 -8.17
N LEU A 203 -1.31 4.51 -7.23
CA LEU A 203 -2.24 5.61 -7.53
C LEU A 203 -1.50 6.78 -8.18
N ALA A 204 -0.38 7.22 -7.60
CA ALA A 204 0.44 8.30 -8.14
C ALA A 204 0.93 7.99 -9.56
N LEU A 205 1.39 6.75 -9.80
CA LEU A 205 1.80 6.32 -11.13
C LEU A 205 0.66 6.41 -12.15
N LYS A 206 -0.55 5.97 -11.76
CA LYS A 206 -1.73 6.07 -12.63
C LYS A 206 -2.09 7.53 -12.95
N MET A 207 -2.00 8.42 -11.96
CA MET A 207 -2.23 9.85 -12.18
C MET A 207 -1.16 10.47 -13.09
N ILE A 208 0.12 10.08 -12.94
CA ILE A 208 1.22 10.52 -13.81
C ILE A 208 0.95 10.06 -15.25
N GLU A 209 0.52 8.81 -15.45
CA GLU A 209 0.18 8.29 -16.77
C GLU A 209 -0.99 9.07 -17.39
N ASP A 210 -2.05 9.31 -16.63
CA ASP A 210 -3.26 9.97 -17.12
C ASP A 210 -3.06 11.47 -17.42
N ILE A 211 -2.23 12.16 -16.62
CA ILE A 211 -2.03 13.62 -16.70
C ILE A 211 -0.81 13.97 -17.57
N CYS A 212 0.31 13.31 -17.32
CA CYS A 212 1.59 13.60 -17.98
C CYS A 212 1.86 12.75 -19.21
N HIS A 213 1.05 11.71 -19.46
CA HIS A 213 1.22 10.72 -20.52
C HIS A 213 2.58 9.97 -20.47
N ILE A 214 3.18 9.90 -19.28
CA ILE A 214 4.43 9.19 -19.02
C ILE A 214 4.12 7.81 -18.48
N LYS A 215 4.58 6.77 -19.18
CA LYS A 215 4.46 5.37 -18.73
C LYS A 215 5.74 4.92 -18.04
N LEU A 216 5.67 4.66 -16.75
CA LEU A 216 6.74 4.07 -15.97
C LEU A 216 6.44 2.59 -15.73
N SER A 217 7.37 1.71 -16.10
CA SER A 217 7.28 0.29 -15.77
C SER A 217 7.70 0.04 -14.32
N TRP A 218 7.36 -1.14 -13.78
CA TRP A 218 7.80 -1.57 -12.46
C TRP A 218 9.32 -1.50 -12.31
N GLY A 219 10.06 -2.00 -13.31
CA GLY A 219 11.51 -1.94 -13.33
C GLY A 219 12.06 -0.51 -13.38
N GLY A 220 11.42 0.38 -14.15
CA GLY A 220 11.80 1.81 -14.24
C GLY A 220 11.65 2.52 -12.90
N TRP A 221 10.53 2.28 -12.19
CA TRP A 221 10.32 2.79 -10.83
C TRP A 221 11.37 2.24 -9.86
N ALA A 222 11.58 0.91 -9.86
CA ALA A 222 12.55 0.27 -8.99
C ALA A 222 13.97 0.80 -9.23
N LEU A 223 14.39 0.99 -10.48
CA LEU A 223 15.71 1.57 -10.82
C LEU A 223 15.87 2.99 -10.28
N ALA A 224 14.84 3.82 -10.37
CA ALA A 224 14.86 5.17 -9.82
C ALA A 224 14.89 5.17 -8.28
N GLY A 225 14.14 4.25 -7.65
CA GLY A 225 14.00 4.15 -6.20
C GLY A 225 15.11 3.40 -5.47
N ILE A 226 15.84 2.49 -6.16
CA ILE A 226 16.75 1.55 -5.51
C ILE A 226 18.00 2.23 -4.96
N LEU A 227 18.60 3.16 -5.69
CA LEU A 227 19.81 3.84 -5.25
C LEU A 227 19.58 4.71 -4.00
N PRO A 228 18.63 5.68 -4.00
CA PRO A 228 18.34 6.45 -2.80
C PRO A 228 17.79 5.55 -1.68
N GLY A 229 17.00 4.53 -2.02
CA GLY A 229 16.44 3.59 -1.07
C GLY A 229 17.49 2.77 -0.33
N ILE A 230 18.50 2.23 -1.02
CA ILE A 230 19.59 1.48 -0.38
C ILE A 230 20.40 2.38 0.54
N ILE A 231 20.74 3.60 0.10
CA ILE A 231 21.48 4.56 0.93
C ILE A 231 20.70 4.82 2.23
N MET A 232 19.41 5.15 2.12
CA MET A 232 18.55 5.39 3.28
C MET A 232 18.37 4.13 4.14
N LEU A 233 18.28 2.95 3.52
CA LEU A 233 18.10 1.68 4.23
C LEU A 233 19.33 1.29 5.04
N LEU A 234 20.52 1.65 4.56
CA LEU A 234 21.76 1.44 5.30
C LEU A 234 21.95 2.48 6.42
N LEU A 235 21.54 3.72 6.17
CA LEU A 235 21.66 4.81 7.16
C LEU A 235 20.60 4.72 8.26
N THR A 236 19.39 4.30 7.96
CA THR A 236 18.26 4.29 8.90
C THR A 236 18.55 3.49 10.17
N PRO A 237 18.98 2.21 10.14
CA PRO A 237 19.29 1.47 11.35
C PRO A 237 20.44 2.11 12.14
N LEU A 238 21.45 2.66 11.46
CA LEU A 238 22.60 3.31 12.08
C LEU A 238 22.22 4.62 12.79
N ILE A 239 21.44 5.47 12.13
CA ILE A 239 20.97 6.74 12.70
C ILE A 239 20.05 6.46 13.88
N THR A 240 19.08 5.54 13.71
CA THR A 240 18.18 5.15 14.79
C THR A 240 18.92 4.56 15.98
N TYR A 241 19.97 3.76 15.73
CA TYR A 241 20.83 3.20 16.78
C TYR A 241 21.58 4.29 17.56
N LYS A 242 22.05 5.34 16.89
CA LYS A 242 22.72 6.48 17.54
C LYS A 242 21.76 7.36 18.32
N LEU A 243 20.57 7.59 17.81
CA LEU A 243 19.54 8.42 18.47
C LEU A 243 18.86 7.71 19.65
N TYR A 244 18.70 6.39 19.56
CA TYR A 244 18.06 5.55 20.57
C TYR A 244 18.98 4.38 20.94
N PRO A 245 20.13 4.63 21.57
CA PRO A 245 21.15 3.64 21.84
C PRO A 245 20.60 2.53 22.76
N PRO A 246 20.63 1.26 22.34
CA PRO A 246 20.21 0.15 23.19
C PRO A 246 21.25 -0.15 24.26
N GLU A 247 20.82 -0.60 25.43
CA GLU A 247 21.68 -1.03 26.53
C GLU A 247 22.38 -2.35 26.17
N LEU A 248 21.63 -3.31 25.61
CA LEU A 248 22.18 -4.58 25.14
C LEU A 248 22.79 -4.42 23.76
N LYS A 249 24.08 -4.72 23.62
CA LYS A 249 24.82 -4.57 22.35
C LYS A 249 25.08 -5.89 21.64
N LYS A 250 25.27 -6.97 22.38
CA LYS A 250 25.53 -8.33 21.83
C LYS A 250 24.31 -9.20 22.03
N VAL A 251 24.01 -10.04 21.05
CA VAL A 251 22.83 -10.91 21.01
C VAL A 251 23.27 -12.32 20.65
N ASP A 252 22.77 -13.31 21.36
CA ASP A 252 22.88 -14.70 20.93
C ASP A 252 21.86 -15.00 19.82
N ASN A 253 22.20 -14.52 18.64
CA ASN A 253 21.38 -14.65 17.47
C ASN A 253 21.20 -16.12 17.01
N LYS A 254 22.19 -16.99 17.30
CA LYS A 254 22.11 -18.40 16.92
C LYS A 254 21.07 -19.14 17.74
N ALA A 255 21.02 -18.90 19.05
CA ALA A 255 20.00 -19.47 19.93
C ALA A 255 18.60 -19.02 19.51
N ILE A 256 18.37 -17.72 19.32
CA ILE A 256 17.08 -17.16 18.89
C ILE A 256 16.65 -17.72 17.52
N ALA A 257 17.57 -17.77 16.56
CA ALA A 257 17.27 -18.26 15.23
C ALA A 257 16.98 -19.78 15.24
N LYS A 258 17.72 -20.55 16.02
CA LYS A 258 17.53 -21.99 16.17
C LYS A 258 16.16 -22.28 16.79
N GLU A 259 15.85 -21.70 17.93
CA GLU A 259 14.55 -21.84 18.59
C GLU A 259 13.39 -21.42 17.69
N GLY A 260 13.52 -20.28 17.02
CA GLY A 260 12.51 -19.80 16.09
C GLY A 260 12.30 -20.71 14.88
N LEU A 261 13.36 -21.27 14.29
CA LEU A 261 13.25 -22.21 13.18
C LEU A 261 12.75 -23.59 13.62
N GLU A 262 13.13 -24.07 14.80
CA GLU A 262 12.62 -25.30 15.38
C GLU A 262 11.13 -25.22 15.68
N SER A 263 10.64 -24.08 16.18
CA SER A 263 9.21 -23.85 16.40
C SER A 263 8.38 -23.87 15.11
N LEU A 264 8.97 -23.49 13.98
CA LEU A 264 8.34 -23.55 12.65
C LEU A 264 8.42 -24.93 12.00
N GLY A 265 9.32 -25.80 12.49
CA GLY A 265 9.59 -27.10 11.88
C GLY A 265 10.24 -27.01 10.49
N PRO A 266 10.30 -28.12 9.74
CA PRO A 266 10.86 -28.15 8.40
C PRO A 266 10.04 -27.28 7.42
N MET A 267 10.70 -26.77 6.37
CA MET A 267 10.05 -25.94 5.36
C MET A 267 8.96 -26.71 4.63
N THR A 268 7.72 -26.27 4.77
CA THR A 268 6.54 -26.90 4.19
C THR A 268 6.49 -26.77 2.67
N LEU A 269 5.73 -27.63 1.99
CA LEU A 269 5.52 -27.54 0.54
C LEU A 269 4.87 -26.20 0.16
N ARG A 270 3.93 -25.70 0.98
CA ARG A 270 3.29 -24.39 0.75
C ARG A 270 4.29 -23.23 0.79
N GLU A 271 5.23 -23.25 1.74
CA GLU A 271 6.31 -22.25 1.82
C GLU A 271 7.23 -22.30 0.60
N LYS A 272 7.60 -23.51 0.14
CA LYS A 272 8.44 -23.67 -1.06
C LYS A 272 7.74 -23.16 -2.31
N MET A 273 6.48 -23.54 -2.50
CA MET A 273 5.67 -23.06 -3.64
C MET A 273 5.47 -21.55 -3.60
N LEU A 274 5.18 -20.97 -2.43
CA LEU A 274 5.06 -19.52 -2.28
C LEU A 274 6.37 -18.81 -2.61
N SER A 275 7.51 -19.33 -2.15
CA SER A 275 8.82 -18.78 -2.48
C SER A 275 9.09 -18.78 -3.99
N CYS A 276 8.75 -19.86 -4.67
CA CYS A 276 8.86 -19.95 -6.12
C CYS A 276 7.94 -18.95 -6.83
N LEU A 277 6.67 -18.88 -6.45
CA LEU A 277 5.71 -17.94 -7.03
C LEU A 277 6.09 -16.47 -6.75
N PHE A 278 6.66 -16.18 -5.59
CA PHE A 278 7.16 -14.85 -5.28
C PHE A 278 8.33 -14.44 -6.19
N VAL A 279 9.30 -15.34 -6.40
CA VAL A 279 10.41 -15.10 -7.35
C VAL A 279 9.86 -14.95 -8.78
N MET A 280 8.89 -15.76 -9.18
CA MET A 280 8.22 -15.63 -10.49
C MET A 280 7.48 -14.29 -10.63
N ALA A 281 6.80 -13.83 -9.59
CA ALA A 281 6.14 -12.52 -9.58
C ALA A 281 7.15 -11.39 -9.78
N LEU A 282 8.25 -11.41 -9.02
CA LEU A 282 9.32 -10.42 -9.16
C LEU A 282 9.94 -10.43 -10.55
N ALA A 283 10.26 -11.60 -11.08
CA ALA A 283 10.78 -11.75 -12.43
C ALA A 283 9.77 -11.24 -13.48
N GLY A 284 8.49 -11.61 -13.34
CA GLY A 284 7.43 -11.14 -14.22
C GLY A 284 7.27 -9.63 -14.20
N TRP A 285 7.40 -8.97 -13.05
CA TRP A 285 7.34 -7.51 -12.94
C TRP A 285 8.58 -6.82 -13.50
N VAL A 286 9.79 -7.33 -13.20
CA VAL A 286 11.04 -6.78 -13.73
C VAL A 286 11.09 -6.87 -15.26
N PHE A 287 10.69 -7.99 -15.80
CA PHE A 287 10.73 -8.28 -17.23
C PHE A 287 9.39 -8.01 -17.94
N SER A 288 8.42 -7.37 -17.30
CA SER A 288 7.08 -7.09 -17.84
C SER A 288 7.13 -6.48 -19.24
N LYS A 289 7.99 -5.47 -19.42
CA LYS A 289 8.17 -4.79 -20.72
C LYS A 289 8.72 -5.73 -21.80
N SER A 290 9.69 -6.57 -21.48
CA SER A 290 10.31 -7.52 -22.40
C SER A 290 9.40 -8.68 -22.76
N LEU A 291 8.55 -9.09 -21.82
CA LEU A 291 7.59 -10.17 -22.01
C LEU A 291 6.29 -9.68 -22.66
N GLY A 292 6.09 -8.38 -22.82
CA GLY A 292 4.84 -7.80 -23.31
C GLY A 292 3.65 -8.06 -22.39
N VAL A 293 3.89 -8.34 -21.10
CA VAL A 293 2.86 -8.70 -20.13
C VAL A 293 2.70 -7.54 -19.14
N ASN A 294 1.45 -7.15 -18.89
CA ASN A 294 1.13 -6.12 -17.91
C ASN A 294 1.35 -6.63 -16.47
N GLU A 295 1.83 -5.76 -15.59
CA GLU A 295 2.09 -6.07 -14.18
C GLU A 295 0.85 -6.61 -13.45
N SER A 296 -0.33 -6.11 -13.80
CA SER A 296 -1.61 -6.58 -13.26
C SER A 296 -1.90 -8.03 -13.66
N THR A 297 -1.56 -8.40 -14.89
CA THR A 297 -1.71 -9.79 -15.37
C THR A 297 -0.82 -10.73 -14.57
N VAL A 298 0.45 -10.36 -14.34
CA VAL A 298 1.37 -11.15 -13.50
C VAL A 298 0.79 -11.36 -12.10
N ALA A 299 0.29 -10.29 -11.47
CA ALA A 299 -0.26 -10.35 -10.12
C ALA A 299 -1.51 -11.25 -10.03
N ILE A 300 -2.43 -11.13 -10.99
CA ILE A 300 -3.65 -11.96 -11.04
C ILE A 300 -3.29 -13.42 -11.30
N CYS A 301 -2.35 -13.71 -12.21
CA CYS A 301 -1.89 -15.07 -12.47
C CYS A 301 -1.26 -15.70 -11.22
N VAL A 302 -0.41 -14.96 -10.50
CA VAL A 302 0.18 -15.43 -9.24
C VAL A 302 -0.90 -15.70 -8.20
N MET A 303 -1.90 -14.81 -8.05
CA MET A 303 -3.02 -15.03 -7.15
C MET A 303 -3.83 -16.29 -7.52
N ALA A 304 -4.14 -16.47 -8.81
CA ALA A 304 -4.84 -17.65 -9.30
C ALA A 304 -4.03 -18.94 -9.03
N LEU A 305 -2.73 -18.92 -9.28
CA LEU A 305 -1.86 -20.07 -8.97
C LEU A 305 -1.79 -20.36 -7.48
N MET A 306 -1.75 -19.36 -6.60
CA MET A 306 -1.80 -19.58 -5.15
C MET A 306 -3.08 -20.28 -4.72
N LEU A 307 -4.23 -19.97 -5.33
CA LEU A 307 -5.51 -20.63 -5.06
C LEU A 307 -5.54 -22.07 -5.61
N VAL A 308 -5.13 -22.27 -6.85
CA VAL A 308 -5.10 -23.60 -7.49
C VAL A 308 -4.15 -24.56 -6.75
N LEU A 309 -2.99 -24.07 -6.36
CA LEU A 309 -2.00 -24.82 -5.60
C LEU A 309 -2.34 -24.94 -4.10
N LYS A 310 -3.49 -24.38 -3.67
CA LYS A 310 -3.95 -24.41 -2.27
C LYS A 310 -2.93 -23.84 -1.29
N ILE A 311 -2.12 -22.87 -1.71
CA ILE A 311 -1.23 -22.11 -0.83
C ILE A 311 -2.08 -21.24 0.08
N VAL A 312 -3.09 -20.57 -0.50
CA VAL A 312 -4.19 -19.90 0.18
C VAL A 312 -5.52 -20.49 -0.27
N THR A 313 -6.53 -20.42 0.58
CA THR A 313 -7.90 -20.84 0.27
C THR A 313 -8.74 -19.63 -0.15
N TRP A 314 -9.87 -19.85 -0.79
CA TRP A 314 -10.81 -18.77 -1.10
C TRP A 314 -11.33 -18.08 0.18
N ASP A 315 -11.50 -18.85 1.27
CA ASP A 315 -11.85 -18.31 2.58
C ASP A 315 -10.79 -17.35 3.12
N ASP A 316 -9.51 -17.63 2.89
CA ASP A 316 -8.42 -16.71 3.28
C ASP A 316 -8.50 -15.40 2.49
N VAL A 317 -8.87 -15.47 1.21
CA VAL A 317 -9.11 -14.28 0.37
C VAL A 317 -10.31 -13.49 0.90
N ILE A 318 -11.43 -14.15 1.23
CA ILE A 318 -12.61 -13.49 1.80
C ILE A 318 -12.29 -12.82 3.14
N LYS A 319 -11.52 -13.47 4.00
CA LYS A 319 -11.10 -12.95 5.31
C LYS A 319 -10.07 -11.82 5.22
N ASN A 320 -9.47 -11.59 4.07
CA ASN A 320 -8.50 -10.52 3.87
C ASN A 320 -9.16 -9.15 3.81
N LYS A 321 -9.58 -8.64 4.98
CA LYS A 321 -10.24 -7.33 5.12
C LYS A 321 -9.42 -6.19 4.49
N GLY A 322 -8.08 -6.25 4.58
CA GLY A 322 -7.20 -5.24 4.00
C GLY A 322 -7.31 -5.19 2.47
N GLY A 323 -7.32 -6.35 1.83
CA GLY A 323 -7.50 -6.46 0.38
C GLY A 323 -8.85 -5.92 -0.07
N TRP A 324 -9.95 -6.37 0.53
CA TRP A 324 -11.31 -5.91 0.19
C TRP A 324 -11.51 -4.43 0.45
N ASN A 325 -11.08 -3.92 1.61
CA ASN A 325 -11.15 -2.49 1.89
C ASN A 325 -10.42 -1.69 0.82
N THR A 326 -9.22 -2.13 0.45
CA THR A 326 -8.43 -1.45 -0.59
C THR A 326 -9.08 -1.56 -1.96
N LEU A 327 -9.61 -2.70 -2.35
CA LEU A 327 -10.33 -2.84 -3.61
C LEU A 327 -11.47 -1.82 -3.72
N ILE A 328 -12.24 -1.65 -2.66
CA ILE A 328 -13.39 -0.74 -2.66
C ILE A 328 -12.95 0.72 -2.72
N TRP A 329 -12.07 1.17 -1.83
CA TRP A 329 -11.70 2.59 -1.83
C TRP A 329 -10.82 2.96 -3.02
N TYR A 330 -9.90 2.08 -3.40
CA TYR A 330 -8.97 2.32 -4.49
C TYR A 330 -9.69 2.31 -5.86
N GLY A 331 -10.56 1.32 -6.09
CA GLY A 331 -11.41 1.29 -7.29
C GLY A 331 -12.33 2.50 -7.38
N GLY A 332 -12.87 2.95 -6.23
CA GLY A 332 -13.69 4.16 -6.17
C GLY A 332 -12.93 5.41 -6.58
N ILE A 333 -11.73 5.65 -6.02
CA ILE A 333 -10.95 6.85 -6.34
C ILE A 333 -10.43 6.84 -7.79
N ILE A 334 -10.01 5.68 -8.31
CA ILE A 334 -9.62 5.52 -9.72
C ILE A 334 -10.81 5.81 -10.64
N GLY A 335 -12.00 5.30 -10.32
CA GLY A 335 -13.20 5.52 -11.12
C GLY A 335 -13.60 7.01 -11.16
N LEU A 336 -13.58 7.67 -10.02
CA LEU A 336 -13.87 9.11 -9.92
C LEU A 336 -12.82 9.95 -10.64
N SER A 337 -11.54 9.64 -10.50
CA SER A 337 -10.45 10.34 -11.21
C SER A 337 -10.55 10.16 -12.73
N SER A 338 -10.77 8.93 -13.18
CA SER A 338 -10.98 8.63 -14.61
C SER A 338 -12.21 9.36 -15.18
N LEU A 339 -13.26 9.46 -14.39
CA LEU A 339 -14.45 10.22 -14.76
C LEU A 339 -14.14 11.71 -14.93
N LEU A 340 -13.44 12.32 -13.97
CA LEU A 340 -13.03 13.73 -14.03
C LEU A 340 -12.13 14.02 -15.24
N SER A 341 -11.26 13.09 -15.59
CA SER A 341 -10.46 13.18 -16.80
C SER A 341 -11.34 13.17 -18.06
N LYS A 342 -12.33 12.28 -18.13
CA LYS A 342 -13.27 12.19 -19.28
C LYS A 342 -14.15 13.43 -19.45
N VAL A 343 -14.57 14.07 -18.36
CA VAL A 343 -15.36 15.32 -18.42
C VAL A 343 -14.50 16.56 -18.61
N GLY A 344 -13.19 16.42 -18.82
CA GLY A 344 -12.27 17.49 -19.13
C GLY A 344 -11.81 18.34 -17.95
N PHE A 345 -12.15 17.95 -16.69
CA PHE A 345 -11.81 18.74 -15.51
C PHE A 345 -10.31 18.98 -15.33
N PHE A 346 -9.49 17.93 -15.48
CA PHE A 346 -8.04 18.08 -15.32
C PHE A 346 -7.38 18.88 -16.45
N LEU A 347 -7.92 18.82 -17.67
CA LEU A 347 -7.45 19.66 -18.77
C LEU A 347 -7.76 21.14 -18.50
N TRP A 348 -8.97 21.42 -18.03
CA TRP A 348 -9.37 22.76 -17.62
C TRP A 348 -8.50 23.28 -16.47
N LEU A 349 -8.31 22.50 -15.42
CA LEU A 349 -7.47 22.89 -14.27
C LEU A 349 -6.05 23.25 -14.69
N ARG A 350 -5.46 22.47 -15.60
CA ARG A 350 -4.13 22.75 -16.16
C ARG A 350 -4.08 24.03 -17.00
N SER A 351 -5.15 24.34 -17.74
CA SER A 351 -5.20 25.57 -18.56
C SER A 351 -5.29 26.84 -17.70
N GLU A 352 -6.00 26.78 -16.57
CA GLU A 352 -6.09 27.88 -15.62
C GLU A 352 -4.76 28.15 -14.90
N GLU A 353 -3.98 27.11 -14.58
CA GLU A 353 -2.68 27.24 -13.94
C GLU A 353 -1.67 28.01 -14.82
N HIS A 354 -1.72 27.80 -16.14
CA HIS A 354 -0.87 28.54 -17.10
C HIS A 354 -1.31 29.96 -17.40
N THR A 355 -2.58 30.30 -17.18
CA THR A 355 -3.09 31.68 -17.37
C THR A 355 -2.78 32.59 -16.19
N SER A 356 -2.47 32.03 -15.01
CA SER A 356 -2.06 32.85 -13.85
C SER A 356 -0.59 33.22 -13.84
N GLU A 357 0.24 32.66 -14.74
CA GLU A 357 1.67 32.99 -14.89
C GLU A 357 1.96 34.02 -15.98
N LEU A 358 0.94 34.58 -16.65
CA LEU A 358 1.00 35.66 -17.60
C LEU A 358 0.37 36.94 -17.02
#